data_6057ae7ad5c461d06a41ec4a9270b35e
#
_entry.id   6057ae7ad5c461d06a41ec4a9270b35e
#
_cell.length_a   1.000
_cell.length_b   1.000
_cell.length_c   1.000
_cell.angle_alpha   90.00
_cell.angle_beta   90.00
_cell.angle_gamma   90.00
#
_symmetry.space_group_name_H-M   'P 1'
#
loop_
_entity.id
_entity.type
_entity.pdbx_description
1 polymer ?
#
loop_
_entity_poly.entity_id
_entity_poly.type
_entity_poly.pdbx_seq_one_letter_code
_entity_poly.pdbx_strand_id
1 'polypeptide(L)'
;FCLSRGLGDVYKRQCAGDVRTVLEAVPCRRYVMVSSASVYDLHFQTVETDYEPEHDRLVWYTDYSGSYDVLKKSAECALVQQYPMKNAAFVRFPYVIGRDDYTDRLYFYVEHVVRQKPMYIDNMDAQMSFISVDDAGRLLAHLGGDEIQGAVNGASRGTISPREILTYVYRRTGKEAFLDETGDPAPYNGTPGYSINTERAGRTGFVFSNLKDWIYELLDFYIERAAEEMRK
;
A
#
# COMPACT_ATOMS: atom_id res chain seq x y z
N PHE A 1 -11.81 -4.01 -19.03
CA PHE A 1 -10.79 -3.77 -18.00
C PHE A 1 -10.39 -2.31 -18.06
N CYS A 2 -10.87 -1.52 -17.12
CA CYS A 2 -10.54 -0.10 -17.07
C CYS A 2 -9.39 0.10 -16.10
N LEU A 3 -8.15 0.09 -16.62
CA LEU A 3 -6.97 0.59 -15.92
C LEU A 3 -6.80 2.06 -16.31
N SER A 4 -6.94 2.96 -15.35
CA SER A 4 -6.58 4.36 -15.53
C SER A 4 -5.08 4.42 -15.85
N ARG A 5 -4.72 4.64 -17.11
CA ARG A 5 -3.34 4.91 -17.52
C ARG A 5 -3.06 6.39 -17.39
N GLY A 6 -2.12 6.69 -16.56
CA GLY A 6 -1.27 7.84 -16.76
C GLY A 6 -1.56 9.11 -16.01
N LEU A 7 -0.49 9.70 -15.67
CA LEU A 7 -0.18 11.01 -15.14
C LEU A 7 0.03 11.03 -13.61
N GLY A 8 1.23 10.61 -13.18
CA GLY A 8 1.81 11.03 -11.94
C GLY A 8 0.99 10.74 -10.68
N ASP A 9 0.94 11.66 -9.78
CA ASP A 9 0.23 11.57 -8.50
C ASP A 9 -1.30 11.52 -8.58
N VAL A 10 -1.89 11.85 -9.71
CA VAL A 10 -3.35 12.02 -9.87
C VAL A 10 -4.10 10.70 -9.64
N TYR A 11 -3.64 9.59 -10.18
CA TYR A 11 -4.36 8.32 -10.03
C TYR A 11 -4.22 7.67 -8.65
N LYS A 12 -3.26 8.10 -7.85
CA LYS A 12 -3.07 7.59 -6.47
C LYS A 12 -4.01 8.21 -5.47
N ARG A 13 -4.52 9.40 -5.75
CA ARG A 13 -5.44 10.12 -4.90
C ARG A 13 -6.88 10.06 -5.36
N GLN A 14 -7.30 8.94 -5.99
CA GLN A 14 -8.68 8.78 -6.43
C GLN A 14 -9.67 9.24 -5.37
N CYS A 15 -10.61 10.08 -5.78
CA CYS A 15 -11.68 10.61 -4.94
C CYS A 15 -13.07 10.27 -5.52
N ALA A 16 -14.13 10.68 -4.84
CA ALA A 16 -15.51 10.44 -5.31
C ALA A 16 -15.77 10.99 -6.73
N GLY A 17 -15.21 12.15 -7.05
CA GLY A 17 -15.32 12.76 -8.39
C GLY A 17 -14.72 11.90 -9.50
N ASP A 18 -13.57 11.27 -9.25
CA ASP A 18 -12.93 10.37 -10.22
C ASP A 18 -13.77 9.13 -10.49
N VAL A 19 -14.35 8.53 -9.43
CA VAL A 19 -15.27 7.37 -9.56
C VAL A 19 -16.44 7.71 -10.45
N ARG A 20 -17.07 8.88 -10.21
CA ARG A 20 -18.18 9.38 -11.07
C ARG A 20 -17.72 9.52 -12.51
N THR A 21 -16.63 10.26 -12.74
CA THR A 21 -16.14 10.54 -14.08
C THR A 21 -15.88 9.26 -14.88
N VAL A 22 -15.25 8.25 -14.26
CA VAL A 22 -14.95 6.99 -14.94
C VAL A 22 -16.22 6.19 -15.21
N LEU A 23 -17.09 6.04 -14.20
CA LEU A 23 -18.26 5.17 -14.33
C LEU A 23 -19.36 5.74 -15.25
N GLU A 24 -19.44 7.07 -15.37
CA GLU A 24 -20.36 7.73 -16.31
C GLU A 24 -19.82 7.79 -17.74
N ALA A 25 -18.48 7.91 -17.91
CA ALA A 25 -17.87 8.04 -19.22
C ALA A 25 -17.54 6.69 -19.89
N VAL A 26 -17.28 5.64 -19.10
CA VAL A 26 -16.77 4.36 -19.62
C VAL A 26 -17.75 3.22 -19.35
N PRO A 27 -18.42 2.68 -20.38
CA PRO A 27 -19.21 1.47 -20.21
C PRO A 27 -18.29 0.28 -19.94
N CYS A 28 -18.36 -0.28 -18.74
CA CYS A 28 -17.59 -1.45 -18.37
C CYS A 28 -18.49 -2.49 -17.67
N ARG A 29 -18.21 -3.78 -17.92
CA ARG A 29 -18.90 -4.89 -17.25
C ARG A 29 -18.41 -5.07 -15.81
N ARG A 30 -17.14 -4.80 -15.60
CA ARG A 30 -16.44 -4.98 -14.34
C ARG A 30 -15.61 -3.75 -14.04
N TYR A 31 -15.67 -3.26 -12.81
CA TYR A 31 -14.82 -2.17 -12.30
C TYR A 31 -13.99 -2.64 -11.11
N VAL A 32 -12.69 -2.53 -11.19
CA VAL A 32 -11.78 -2.82 -10.08
C VAL A 32 -11.03 -1.55 -9.71
N MET A 33 -11.30 -1.01 -8.53
CA MET A 33 -10.71 0.22 -8.03
C MET A 33 -9.54 -0.09 -7.07
N VAL A 34 -8.45 0.64 -7.21
CA VAL A 34 -7.36 0.62 -6.23
C VAL A 34 -7.71 1.52 -5.06
N SER A 35 -7.98 0.92 -3.90
CA SER A 35 -8.14 1.61 -2.63
C SER A 35 -6.89 1.44 -1.75
N SER A 36 -7.00 1.68 -0.45
CA SER A 36 -5.89 1.66 0.47
C SER A 36 -6.32 1.17 1.85
N ALA A 37 -5.43 0.49 2.56
CA ALA A 37 -5.62 0.15 3.97
C ALA A 37 -5.65 1.39 4.89
N SER A 38 -5.29 2.58 4.37
CA SER A 38 -5.43 3.84 5.13
C SER A 38 -6.88 4.21 5.48
N VAL A 39 -7.87 3.52 4.91
CA VAL A 39 -9.27 3.70 5.28
C VAL A 39 -9.62 3.11 6.65
N TYR A 40 -8.77 2.23 7.17
CA TYR A 40 -8.96 1.55 8.44
C TYR A 40 -8.35 2.29 9.63
N ASP A 41 -8.90 2.04 10.80
CA ASP A 41 -8.17 2.11 12.06
C ASP A 41 -7.35 0.83 12.19
N LEU A 42 -6.08 0.89 11.81
CA LEU A 42 -5.22 -0.28 11.62
C LEU A 42 -4.96 -1.04 12.93
N HIS A 43 -5.14 -2.36 12.88
CA HIS A 43 -4.82 -3.30 13.95
C HIS A 43 -4.36 -4.64 13.39
N PHE A 44 -3.97 -5.60 14.26
CA PHE A 44 -3.59 -6.94 13.78
C PHE A 44 -4.83 -7.70 13.26
N GLN A 45 -4.66 -8.33 12.09
CA GLN A 45 -5.71 -9.07 11.37
C GLN A 45 -6.88 -8.20 10.94
N THR A 46 -6.62 -6.93 10.54
CA THR A 46 -7.64 -6.03 9.97
C THR A 46 -8.39 -6.69 8.82
N VAL A 47 -9.72 -6.75 8.92
CA VAL A 47 -10.64 -7.36 7.94
C VAL A 47 -11.43 -6.31 7.17
N GLU A 48 -12.08 -6.72 6.08
CA GLU A 48 -12.81 -5.78 5.21
C GLU A 48 -13.97 -5.08 5.91
N THR A 49 -14.59 -5.74 6.90
CA THR A 49 -15.71 -5.19 7.68
C THR A 49 -15.30 -4.18 8.75
N ASP A 50 -14.00 -3.96 8.99
CA ASP A 50 -13.53 -2.93 9.92
C ASP A 50 -13.72 -1.50 9.38
N TYR A 51 -14.06 -1.38 8.10
CA TYR A 51 -14.56 -0.13 7.51
C TYR A 51 -15.65 -0.43 6.46
N GLU A 52 -16.86 0.07 6.70
CA GLU A 52 -18.03 -0.13 5.87
C GLU A 52 -18.44 1.20 5.20
N PRO A 53 -18.04 1.45 3.94
CA PRO A 53 -18.31 2.69 3.23
C PRO A 53 -19.81 2.92 2.96
N GLU A 54 -20.64 1.89 3.08
CA GLU A 54 -22.10 1.98 3.01
C GLU A 54 -22.69 2.84 4.12
N HIS A 55 -22.04 2.85 5.28
CA HIS A 55 -22.52 3.52 6.51
C HIS A 55 -21.80 4.85 6.78
N ASP A 56 -20.72 5.14 6.05
CA ASP A 56 -19.97 6.38 6.20
C ASP A 56 -20.58 7.52 5.39
N ARG A 57 -20.25 8.76 5.74
CA ARG A 57 -20.76 9.94 5.07
C ARG A 57 -20.10 10.15 3.71
N LEU A 58 -20.86 10.08 2.63
CA LEU A 58 -20.37 10.45 1.29
C LEU A 58 -20.09 11.97 1.23
N VAL A 59 -18.83 12.31 0.96
CA VAL A 59 -18.40 13.67 0.63
C VAL A 59 -17.86 13.69 -0.79
N TRP A 60 -18.43 14.55 -1.63
CA TRP A 60 -18.03 14.67 -3.03
C TRP A 60 -16.79 15.55 -3.15
N TYR A 61 -15.62 14.94 -3.02
CA TYR A 61 -14.38 15.59 -3.43
C TYR A 61 -14.25 15.54 -4.94
N THR A 62 -14.02 16.70 -5.56
CA THR A 62 -13.76 16.84 -7.00
C THR A 62 -12.32 17.28 -7.27
N ASP A 63 -11.56 17.51 -6.21
CA ASP A 63 -10.15 17.84 -6.18
C ASP A 63 -9.42 16.97 -5.15
N TYR A 64 -8.15 17.18 -4.98
CA TYR A 64 -7.29 16.41 -4.07
C TYR A 64 -6.92 17.19 -2.79
N SER A 65 -7.79 18.10 -2.34
CA SER A 65 -7.57 18.93 -1.14
C SER A 65 -7.70 18.18 0.18
N GLY A 66 -8.30 16.99 0.18
CA GLY A 66 -8.40 16.13 1.36
C GLY A 66 -7.12 15.35 1.67
N SER A 67 -7.01 14.83 2.91
CA SER A 67 -5.97 13.84 3.23
C SER A 67 -6.17 12.56 2.42
N TYR A 68 -5.11 11.78 2.25
CA TYR A 68 -5.14 10.59 1.40
C TYR A 68 -6.21 9.56 1.81
N ASP A 69 -6.34 9.30 3.11
CA ASP A 69 -7.34 8.40 3.68
C ASP A 69 -8.77 8.89 3.44
N VAL A 70 -9.03 10.19 3.65
CA VAL A 70 -10.33 10.83 3.41
C VAL A 70 -10.74 10.73 1.93
N LEU A 71 -9.80 10.96 1.02
CA LEU A 71 -10.06 10.82 -0.42
C LEU A 71 -10.39 9.37 -0.80
N LYS A 72 -9.66 8.39 -0.25
CA LYS A 72 -9.94 6.96 -0.49
C LYS A 72 -11.28 6.54 0.11
N LYS A 73 -11.61 6.96 1.32
CA LYS A 73 -12.94 6.75 1.92
C LYS A 73 -14.04 7.32 1.03
N SER A 74 -13.88 8.57 0.56
CA SER A 74 -14.88 9.20 -0.31
C SER A 74 -15.09 8.44 -1.63
N ALA A 75 -14.02 7.90 -2.22
CA ALA A 75 -14.11 7.10 -3.45
C ALA A 75 -14.87 5.80 -3.23
N GLU A 76 -14.60 5.10 -2.11
CA GLU A 76 -15.34 3.89 -1.75
C GLU A 76 -16.81 4.19 -1.47
N CYS A 77 -17.12 5.23 -0.67
CA CYS A 77 -18.49 5.67 -0.41
C CYS A 77 -19.25 5.98 -1.73
N ALA A 78 -18.62 6.72 -2.64
CA ALA A 78 -19.24 7.03 -3.93
C ALA A 78 -19.54 5.77 -4.73
N LEU A 79 -18.61 4.82 -4.77
CA LEU A 79 -18.80 3.56 -5.49
C LEU A 79 -19.98 2.75 -4.95
N VAL A 80 -20.05 2.53 -3.64
CA VAL A 80 -21.06 1.65 -3.05
C VAL A 80 -22.43 2.33 -2.90
N GLN A 81 -22.49 3.62 -2.57
CA GLN A 81 -23.74 4.33 -2.32
C GLN A 81 -24.41 4.86 -3.59
N GLN A 82 -23.64 5.26 -4.61
CA GLN A 82 -24.18 5.84 -5.84
C GLN A 82 -24.25 4.85 -7.01
N TYR A 83 -23.43 3.80 -6.98
CA TYR A 83 -23.36 2.79 -8.04
C TYR A 83 -23.55 1.36 -7.53
N PRO A 84 -24.56 1.07 -6.67
CA PRO A 84 -24.72 -0.23 -5.99
C PRO A 84 -24.97 -1.39 -6.96
N MET A 85 -25.46 -1.09 -8.18
CA MET A 85 -25.70 -2.10 -9.21
C MET A 85 -24.49 -2.39 -10.10
N LYS A 86 -23.36 -1.70 -9.87
CA LYS A 86 -22.12 -1.98 -10.62
C LYS A 86 -21.47 -3.26 -10.09
N ASN A 87 -21.07 -4.14 -11.01
CA ASN A 87 -20.19 -5.24 -10.70
C ASN A 87 -18.78 -4.66 -10.40
N ALA A 88 -18.53 -4.33 -9.15
CA ALA A 88 -17.32 -3.63 -8.76
C ALA A 88 -16.66 -4.26 -7.54
N ALA A 89 -15.32 -4.29 -7.52
CA ALA A 89 -14.51 -4.53 -6.35
C ALA A 89 -13.54 -3.37 -6.14
N PHE A 90 -13.18 -3.14 -4.89
CA PHE A 90 -12.12 -2.18 -4.56
C PHE A 90 -11.11 -2.83 -3.61
N VAL A 91 -9.83 -2.68 -3.98
CA VAL A 91 -8.76 -3.42 -3.34
C VAL A 91 -8.03 -2.50 -2.37
N ARG A 92 -8.05 -2.86 -1.09
CA ARG A 92 -7.37 -2.14 -0.03
C ARG A 92 -5.97 -2.69 0.17
N PHE A 93 -5.01 -2.00 -0.40
CA PHE A 93 -3.60 -2.36 -0.25
C PHE A 93 -2.96 -1.63 0.93
N PRO A 94 -2.06 -2.30 1.69
CA PRO A 94 -1.10 -1.62 2.56
C PRO A 94 -0.05 -0.90 1.71
N TYR A 95 1.18 -0.75 2.17
CA TYR A 95 2.27 -0.23 1.38
C TYR A 95 2.59 -1.17 0.21
N VAL A 96 2.38 -0.70 -1.02
CA VAL A 96 2.80 -1.38 -2.25
C VAL A 96 4.23 -0.95 -2.54
N ILE A 97 5.16 -1.89 -2.58
CA ILE A 97 6.59 -1.62 -2.76
C ILE A 97 7.22 -2.52 -3.84
N GLY A 98 8.26 -2.02 -4.47
CA GLY A 98 9.03 -2.71 -5.51
C GLY A 98 10.26 -1.91 -5.91
N ARG A 99 11.02 -2.41 -6.88
CA ARG A 99 12.27 -1.77 -7.31
C ARG A 99 12.07 -0.35 -7.85
N ASP A 100 10.92 -0.10 -8.47
CA ASP A 100 10.55 1.19 -9.07
C ASP A 100 9.62 2.01 -8.14
N ASP A 101 9.64 1.75 -6.82
CA ASP A 101 8.88 2.56 -5.88
C ASP A 101 9.48 3.96 -5.77
N TYR A 102 8.86 4.90 -6.50
CA TYR A 102 9.28 6.31 -6.53
C TYR A 102 9.12 7.03 -5.18
N THR A 103 8.41 6.43 -4.22
CA THR A 103 8.25 7.02 -2.88
C THR A 103 9.48 6.84 -2.03
N ASP A 104 10.35 5.88 -2.40
CA ASP A 104 11.62 5.54 -1.74
C ASP A 104 11.50 5.29 -0.22
N ARG A 105 10.27 4.97 0.28
CA ARG A 105 10.04 4.82 1.73
C ARG A 105 10.84 3.68 2.35
N LEU A 106 10.88 2.52 1.71
CA LEU A 106 11.69 1.40 2.19
C LEU A 106 13.19 1.66 1.91
N TYR A 107 13.50 2.29 0.77
CA TYR A 107 14.86 2.68 0.39
C TYR A 107 15.49 3.63 1.42
N PHE A 108 14.73 4.52 2.03
CA PHE A 108 15.18 5.44 3.07
C PHE A 108 15.97 4.72 4.17
N TYR A 109 15.45 3.61 4.71
CA TYR A 109 16.13 2.87 5.78
C TYR A 109 17.48 2.31 5.32
N VAL A 110 17.53 1.80 4.11
CA VAL A 110 18.75 1.25 3.51
C VAL A 110 19.76 2.35 3.23
N GLU A 111 19.32 3.44 2.60
CA GLU A 111 20.17 4.57 2.26
C GLU A 111 20.82 5.17 3.51
N HIS A 112 20.04 5.37 4.57
CA HIS A 112 20.56 5.96 5.83
C HIS A 112 21.62 5.07 6.49
N VAL A 113 21.40 3.76 6.52
CA VAL A 113 22.43 2.82 7.01
C VAL A 113 23.68 2.84 6.12
N VAL A 114 23.52 2.72 4.82
CA VAL A 114 24.65 2.64 3.88
C VAL A 114 25.47 3.93 3.90
N ARG A 115 24.83 5.10 3.97
CA ARG A 115 25.44 6.42 3.98
C ARG A 115 25.80 6.93 5.39
N GLN A 116 25.46 6.16 6.43
CA GLN A 116 25.66 6.57 7.84
C GLN A 116 25.02 7.92 8.16
N LYS A 117 23.81 8.15 7.65
CA LYS A 117 23.00 9.31 7.99
C LYS A 117 22.18 9.05 9.24
N PRO A 118 22.01 10.05 10.14
CA PRO A 118 21.14 9.90 11.30
C PRO A 118 19.67 9.81 10.86
N MET A 119 18.91 8.91 11.49
CA MET A 119 17.47 8.77 11.30
C MET A 119 16.74 8.62 12.62
N TYR A 120 15.51 9.13 12.66
CA TYR A 120 14.61 8.99 13.79
C TYR A 120 13.51 7.96 13.46
N ILE A 121 13.38 6.94 14.31
CA ILE A 121 12.33 5.91 14.21
C ILE A 121 11.58 5.87 15.54
N ASP A 122 10.29 6.16 15.53
CA ASP A 122 9.45 6.23 16.73
C ASP A 122 9.11 4.85 17.32
N ASN A 123 8.96 3.83 16.47
CA ASN A 123 8.65 2.46 16.88
C ASN A 123 9.42 1.42 16.05
N MET A 124 10.52 0.95 16.61
CA MET A 124 11.37 -0.07 15.98
C MET A 124 10.70 -1.42 15.80
N ASP A 125 9.70 -1.72 16.63
CA ASP A 125 9.07 -3.04 16.69
C ASP A 125 7.67 -3.08 16.04
N ALA A 126 7.23 -1.98 15.41
CA ALA A 126 5.98 -1.92 14.69
C ALA A 126 5.98 -2.93 13.54
N GLN A 127 5.26 -4.03 13.70
CA GLN A 127 5.06 -5.02 12.65
C GLN A 127 4.08 -4.48 11.61
N MET A 128 4.46 -4.45 10.34
CA MET A 128 3.65 -3.85 9.28
C MET A 128 3.48 -4.82 8.11
N SER A 129 2.29 -4.78 7.51
CA SER A 129 2.00 -5.48 6.26
C SER A 129 2.47 -4.69 5.05
N PHE A 130 2.95 -5.41 4.05
CA PHE A 130 3.33 -4.90 2.73
C PHE A 130 2.77 -5.80 1.63
N ILE A 131 2.80 -5.32 0.41
CA ILE A 131 2.56 -6.13 -0.79
C ILE A 131 3.57 -5.76 -1.87
N SER A 132 4.08 -6.75 -2.59
CA SER A 132 4.92 -6.47 -3.77
C SER A 132 4.08 -5.90 -4.90
N VAL A 133 4.69 -5.06 -5.74
CA VAL A 133 4.05 -4.53 -6.96
C VAL A 133 3.56 -5.67 -7.87
N ASP A 134 4.27 -6.80 -7.90
CA ASP A 134 3.91 -7.97 -8.71
C ASP A 134 2.63 -8.63 -8.19
N ASP A 135 2.54 -8.90 -6.88
CA ASP A 135 1.33 -9.47 -6.28
C ASP A 135 0.14 -8.51 -6.37
N ALA A 136 0.37 -7.21 -6.20
CA ALA A 136 -0.67 -6.20 -6.37
C ALA A 136 -1.23 -6.21 -7.81
N GLY A 137 -0.35 -6.24 -8.82
CA GLY A 137 -0.75 -6.32 -10.23
C GLY A 137 -1.48 -7.63 -10.56
N ARG A 138 -0.98 -8.77 -10.05
CA ARG A 138 -1.61 -10.09 -10.22
C ARG A 138 -2.99 -10.14 -9.59
N LEU A 139 -3.17 -9.58 -8.38
CA LEU A 139 -4.47 -9.53 -7.72
C LEU A 139 -5.47 -8.68 -8.50
N LEU A 140 -5.07 -7.50 -8.98
CA LEU A 140 -5.94 -6.65 -9.78
C LEU A 140 -6.37 -7.35 -11.07
N ALA A 141 -5.46 -8.04 -11.75
CA ALA A 141 -5.76 -8.81 -12.95
C ALA A 141 -6.71 -9.99 -12.65
N HIS A 142 -6.47 -10.72 -11.55
CA HIS A 142 -7.32 -11.83 -11.10
C HIS A 142 -8.75 -11.34 -10.82
N LEU A 143 -8.90 -10.28 -10.04
CA LEU A 143 -10.21 -9.71 -9.71
C LEU A 143 -10.93 -9.08 -10.91
N GLY A 144 -10.20 -8.72 -11.96
CA GLY A 144 -10.79 -8.29 -13.23
C GLY A 144 -11.60 -9.37 -13.92
N GLY A 145 -11.26 -10.65 -13.71
CA GLY A 145 -11.96 -11.83 -14.21
C GLY A 145 -12.88 -12.52 -13.21
N ASP A 146 -12.90 -12.07 -11.95
CA ASP A 146 -13.71 -12.64 -10.87
C ASP A 146 -15.03 -11.89 -10.68
N GLU A 147 -15.99 -12.49 -9.98
CA GLU A 147 -17.30 -11.88 -9.67
C GLU A 147 -17.41 -11.32 -8.25
N ILE A 148 -16.35 -11.43 -7.43
CA ILE A 148 -16.35 -10.88 -6.06
C ILE A 148 -16.62 -9.37 -6.10
N GLN A 149 -17.50 -8.88 -5.23
CA GLN A 149 -17.88 -7.47 -5.17
C GLN A 149 -17.50 -6.86 -3.82
N GLY A 150 -17.42 -5.52 -3.77
CA GLY A 150 -17.11 -4.78 -2.55
C GLY A 150 -15.62 -4.77 -2.19
N ALA A 151 -15.32 -4.53 -0.92
CA ALA A 151 -13.96 -4.45 -0.41
C ALA A 151 -13.22 -5.79 -0.49
N VAL A 152 -11.96 -5.74 -0.88
CA VAL A 152 -11.04 -6.90 -0.89
C VAL A 152 -9.69 -6.45 -0.38
N ASN A 153 -9.21 -7.07 0.68
CA ASN A 153 -7.87 -6.82 1.19
C ASN A 153 -6.80 -7.53 0.35
N GLY A 154 -5.69 -6.84 0.08
CA GLY A 154 -4.55 -7.42 -0.62
C GLY A 154 -3.24 -7.13 0.10
N ALA A 155 -2.60 -8.16 0.66
CA ALA A 155 -1.31 -8.05 1.33
C ALA A 155 -0.51 -9.34 1.18
N SER A 156 0.81 -9.26 1.17
CA SER A 156 1.68 -10.43 1.30
C SER A 156 1.51 -11.07 2.67
N ARG A 157 1.72 -12.37 2.76
CA ARG A 157 1.61 -13.12 4.03
C ARG A 157 2.75 -12.77 4.96
N GLY A 158 2.42 -12.40 6.20
CA GLY A 158 3.38 -12.01 7.23
C GLY A 158 3.59 -10.50 7.33
N THR A 159 4.45 -10.12 8.25
CA THR A 159 4.79 -8.74 8.56
C THR A 159 6.30 -8.58 8.74
N ILE A 160 6.78 -7.34 8.76
CA ILE A 160 8.17 -7.00 9.09
C ILE A 160 8.21 -5.69 9.87
N SER A 161 9.16 -5.57 10.80
CA SER A 161 9.39 -4.34 11.56
C SER A 161 10.61 -3.56 11.06
N PRO A 162 10.73 -2.25 11.40
CA PRO A 162 11.94 -1.49 11.16
C PRO A 162 13.18 -2.17 11.73
N ARG A 163 13.09 -2.75 12.93
CA ARG A 163 14.19 -3.52 13.55
C ARG A 163 14.65 -4.68 12.66
N GLU A 164 13.72 -5.45 12.10
CA GLU A 164 14.08 -6.58 11.24
C GLU A 164 14.73 -6.09 9.94
N ILE A 165 14.23 -5.00 9.35
CA ILE A 165 14.81 -4.35 8.16
C ILE A 165 16.25 -3.92 8.46
N LEU A 166 16.48 -3.14 9.52
CA LEU A 166 17.80 -2.65 9.90
C LEU A 166 18.76 -3.78 10.27
N THR A 167 18.26 -4.82 10.94
CA THR A 167 19.06 -6.01 11.28
C THR A 167 19.53 -6.73 10.00
N TYR A 168 18.66 -6.84 8.99
CA TYR A 168 19.03 -7.42 7.70
C TYR A 168 20.11 -6.58 7.02
N VAL A 169 19.90 -5.26 6.91
CA VAL A 169 20.87 -4.35 6.27
C VAL A 169 22.22 -4.40 7.00
N TYR A 170 22.22 -4.43 8.34
CA TYR A 170 23.45 -4.60 9.12
C TYR A 170 24.20 -5.90 8.75
N ARG A 171 23.48 -7.02 8.69
CA ARG A 171 24.09 -8.33 8.33
C ARG A 171 24.71 -8.33 6.93
N ARG A 172 24.15 -7.56 6.02
CA ARG A 172 24.61 -7.48 4.62
C ARG A 172 25.77 -6.49 4.44
N THR A 173 25.83 -5.42 5.25
CA THR A 173 26.75 -4.30 5.04
C THR A 173 27.82 -4.16 6.12
N GLY A 174 27.59 -4.76 7.31
CA GLY A 174 28.40 -4.53 8.51
C GLY A 174 28.25 -3.15 9.13
N LYS A 175 27.31 -2.32 8.61
CA LYS A 175 27.09 -0.95 9.09
C LYS A 175 25.89 -0.91 10.03
N GLU A 176 26.07 -0.36 11.22
CA GLU A 176 24.99 -0.12 12.16
C GLU A 176 24.15 1.10 11.73
N ALA A 177 22.86 1.07 12.05
CA ALA A 177 21.99 2.22 11.87
C ALA A 177 22.38 3.34 12.85
N PHE A 178 22.50 4.56 12.34
CA PHE A 178 22.70 5.73 13.19
C PHE A 178 21.32 6.27 13.60
N LEU A 179 20.85 5.84 14.78
CA LEU A 179 19.56 6.27 15.34
C LEU A 179 19.77 7.51 16.21
N ASP A 180 19.06 8.59 15.93
CA ASP A 180 19.13 9.88 16.61
C ASP A 180 17.76 10.56 16.58
N GLU A 181 17.29 11.10 17.72
CA GLU A 181 16.02 11.79 17.84
C GLU A 181 15.94 13.06 16.96
N THR A 182 17.09 13.63 16.60
CA THR A 182 17.20 14.80 15.72
C THR A 182 17.48 14.41 14.26
N GLY A 183 17.57 13.13 13.96
CA GLY A 183 17.79 12.60 12.61
C GLY A 183 16.58 12.77 11.70
N ASP A 184 16.77 12.42 10.43
CA ASP A 184 15.69 12.47 9.44
C ASP A 184 14.52 11.54 9.85
N PRO A 185 13.27 12.03 9.88
CA PRO A 185 12.15 11.21 10.32
C PRO A 185 11.88 10.08 9.33
N ALA A 186 11.84 8.85 9.85
CA ALA A 186 11.58 7.68 9.03
C ALA A 186 10.15 7.67 8.47
N PRO A 187 9.96 7.23 7.19
CA PRO A 187 8.68 7.35 6.49
C PRO A 187 7.51 6.56 7.09
N TYR A 188 7.80 5.55 7.93
CA TYR A 188 6.75 4.75 8.57
C TYR A 188 6.47 5.18 10.02
N ASN A 189 7.06 6.28 10.50
CA ASN A 189 6.73 6.86 11.79
C ASN A 189 5.24 7.21 11.88
N GLY A 190 4.65 7.03 13.05
CA GLY A 190 3.22 7.18 13.28
C GLY A 190 2.37 6.01 12.80
N THR A 191 2.94 5.01 12.13
CA THR A 191 2.21 3.81 11.73
C THR A 191 2.16 2.83 12.91
N PRO A 192 0.98 2.39 13.36
CA PRO A 192 0.88 1.37 14.40
C PRO A 192 1.37 0.01 13.89
N GLY A 193 1.64 -0.92 14.81
CA GLY A 193 1.79 -2.32 14.43
C GLY A 193 0.46 -2.87 13.92
N TYR A 194 0.44 -3.47 12.72
CA TYR A 194 -0.77 -4.02 12.13
C TYR A 194 -0.49 -5.17 11.16
N SER A 195 -1.51 -5.95 10.90
CA SER A 195 -1.52 -6.91 9.79
C SER A 195 -2.87 -6.92 9.07
N ILE A 196 -2.85 -7.23 7.79
CA ILE A 196 -4.03 -7.29 6.94
C ILE A 196 -4.46 -8.75 6.75
N ASN A 197 -5.71 -9.06 7.08
CA ASN A 197 -6.31 -10.36 6.78
C ASN A 197 -6.71 -10.41 5.31
N THR A 198 -6.32 -11.47 4.61
CA THR A 198 -6.53 -11.64 3.17
C THR A 198 -7.37 -12.87 2.82
N GLU A 199 -8.09 -13.44 3.79
CA GLU A 199 -8.90 -14.64 3.58
C GLU A 199 -9.96 -14.45 2.49
N ARG A 200 -10.57 -13.26 2.41
CA ARG A 200 -11.57 -12.95 1.39
C ARG A 200 -11.01 -13.05 -0.02
N ALA A 201 -9.83 -12.49 -0.28
CA ALA A 201 -9.12 -12.66 -1.54
C ALA A 201 -8.73 -14.13 -1.77
N GLY A 202 -8.26 -14.82 -0.74
CA GLY A 202 -7.92 -16.25 -0.81
C GLY A 202 -9.07 -17.15 -1.23
N ARG A 203 -10.32 -16.82 -0.87
CA ARG A 203 -11.52 -17.57 -1.28
C ARG A 203 -11.80 -17.50 -2.80
N THR A 204 -11.23 -16.53 -3.50
CA THR A 204 -11.28 -16.46 -4.98
C THR A 204 -10.23 -17.36 -5.64
N GLY A 205 -9.43 -18.08 -4.86
CA GLY A 205 -8.30 -18.89 -5.34
C GLY A 205 -7.00 -18.12 -5.52
N PHE A 206 -6.94 -16.83 -5.15
CA PHE A 206 -5.70 -16.07 -5.23
C PHE A 206 -4.74 -16.45 -4.09
N VAL A 207 -3.46 -16.63 -4.44
CA VAL A 207 -2.40 -16.99 -3.47
C VAL A 207 -1.36 -15.87 -3.44
N PHE A 208 -1.24 -15.25 -2.26
CA PHE A 208 -0.22 -14.24 -1.99
C PHE A 208 1.13 -14.88 -1.66
N SER A 209 2.21 -14.21 -2.07
CA SER A 209 3.58 -14.55 -1.66
C SER A 209 3.80 -14.31 -0.16
N ASN A 210 4.77 -15.00 0.45
CA ASN A 210 5.24 -14.61 1.77
C ASN A 210 6.08 -13.33 1.66
N LEU A 211 5.89 -12.40 2.58
CA LEU A 211 6.62 -11.14 2.60
C LEU A 211 8.13 -11.39 2.63
N LYS A 212 8.59 -12.31 3.48
CA LYS A 212 10.02 -12.58 3.69
C LYS A 212 10.70 -13.28 2.51
N ASP A 213 9.94 -13.85 1.58
CA ASP A 213 10.53 -14.51 0.40
C ASP A 213 11.04 -13.49 -0.63
N TRP A 214 10.48 -12.27 -0.67
CA TRP A 214 10.84 -11.27 -1.67
C TRP A 214 11.39 -9.95 -1.10
N ILE A 215 11.04 -9.57 0.14
CA ILE A 215 11.45 -8.27 0.69
C ILE A 215 12.98 -8.20 0.90
N TYR A 216 13.61 -9.32 1.24
CA TYR A 216 15.06 -9.36 1.41
C TYR A 216 15.81 -9.21 0.09
N GLU A 217 15.29 -9.74 -1.00
CA GLU A 217 15.84 -9.50 -2.35
C GLU A 217 15.71 -8.02 -2.75
N LEU A 218 14.60 -7.38 -2.38
CA LEU A 218 14.41 -5.94 -2.61
C LEU A 218 15.37 -5.10 -1.74
N LEU A 219 15.62 -5.50 -0.50
CA LEU A 219 16.60 -4.83 0.36
C LEU A 219 18.03 -4.99 -0.19
N ASP A 220 18.39 -6.15 -0.73
CA ASP A 220 19.68 -6.34 -1.41
C ASP A 220 19.84 -5.41 -2.62
N PHE A 221 18.80 -5.32 -3.46
CA PHE A 221 18.77 -4.38 -4.58
C PHE A 221 18.95 -2.91 -4.10
N TYR A 222 18.31 -2.52 -3.01
CA TYR A 222 18.46 -1.17 -2.47
C TYR A 222 19.84 -0.92 -1.86
N ILE A 223 20.48 -1.93 -1.26
CA ILE A 223 21.86 -1.83 -0.77
C ILE A 223 22.83 -1.58 -1.93
N GLU A 224 22.68 -2.31 -3.03
CA GLU A 224 23.49 -2.12 -4.25
C GLU A 224 23.27 -0.71 -4.83
N ARG A 225 22.01 -0.27 -4.99
CA ARG A 225 21.64 1.07 -5.44
C ARG A 225 22.30 2.16 -4.59
N ALA A 226 22.19 2.08 -3.26
CA ALA A 226 22.77 3.06 -2.35
C ALA A 226 24.31 3.09 -2.45
N ALA A 227 24.96 1.93 -2.60
CA ALA A 227 26.40 1.84 -2.76
C ALA A 227 26.89 2.41 -4.13
N GLU A 228 26.13 2.22 -5.19
CA GLU A 228 26.43 2.80 -6.51
C GLU A 228 26.29 4.33 -6.54
N GLU A 229 25.23 4.84 -5.90
CA GLU A 229 25.00 6.28 -5.80
C GLU A 229 26.08 7.00 -4.98
N MET A 230 26.74 6.32 -4.03
CA MET A 230 27.88 6.86 -3.28
C MET A 230 29.17 6.95 -4.09
N ARG A 231 29.28 6.21 -5.20
CA ARG A 231 30.50 6.20 -6.05
C ARG A 231 30.48 7.28 -7.14
N LYS A 232 29.32 7.89 -7.36
CA LYS A 232 29.10 8.97 -8.33
C LYS A 232 29.34 10.34 -7.72
#